data_12bc7417ce2b0d4048ed0f28c95cb2ac
#
_entry.id   12bc7417ce2b0d4048ed0f28c95cb2ac
#
_cell.length_a   1.000
_cell.length_b   1.000
_cell.length_c   1.000
_cell.angle_alpha   90.00
_cell.angle_beta   90.00
_cell.angle_gamma   90.00
#
_symmetry.space_group_name_H-M   'P 1'
#
loop_
_entity.id
_entity.type
_entity.pdbx_description
1 polymer ?
#
loop_
_entity_poly.entity_id
_entity_poly.type
_entity_poly.pdbx_seq_one_letter_code
_entity_poly.pdbx_strand_id
1 'polypeptide(L)'
;MKNKNLFYQILISFVLVSVLTNMACLFIRNSVIQQEKLKAEYTVNSTINRVEIKLESYIEKVGFLKKTIEAGIDLDDAYFESVASRLYGDDPAVKTIELAPNGIIQNVYPFKENQKVIGMNMMTEHERKEAATLAKDTRKYTLEGPYDLKQGGKGALLYDPIYVNEKFWGFSILVIDWDAFLTEIHLDELEKASYDFVIWKKDRVTKEKIIISKSSENIGSDTLLVKCALPNNNWNFEIIP
;
A
#
# COMPACT_ATOMS: atom_id res chain seq x y z
N MET A 1 -54.01 -53.26 8.65
CA MET A 1 -53.46 -52.51 7.47
C MET A 1 -53.50 -51.00 7.67
N LYS A 2 -54.54 -50.41 8.29
CA LYS A 2 -54.65 -48.94 8.47
C LYS A 2 -53.47 -48.26 9.24
N ASN A 3 -52.97 -48.94 10.32
CA ASN A 3 -51.86 -48.37 11.12
C ASN A 3 -50.50 -48.34 10.41
N LYS A 4 -50.23 -49.24 9.46
CA LYS A 4 -48.99 -49.23 8.70
C LYS A 4 -48.91 -48.02 7.72
N ASN A 5 -50.03 -47.70 7.07
CA ASN A 5 -50.08 -46.55 6.16
C ASN A 5 -49.91 -45.22 6.91
N LEU A 6 -50.50 -45.09 8.10
CA LEU A 6 -50.35 -43.92 8.95
C LEU A 6 -48.88 -43.74 9.39
N PHE A 7 -48.23 -44.85 9.80
CA PHE A 7 -46.81 -44.83 10.17
C PHE A 7 -45.91 -44.36 9.01
N TYR A 8 -46.11 -44.89 7.78
CA TYR A 8 -45.37 -44.45 6.62
C TYR A 8 -45.63 -42.99 6.26
N GLN A 9 -46.83 -42.48 6.40
CA GLN A 9 -47.15 -41.08 6.17
C GLN A 9 -46.44 -40.17 7.18
N ILE A 10 -46.42 -40.52 8.45
CA ILE A 10 -45.70 -39.76 9.49
C ILE A 10 -44.17 -39.80 9.21
N LEU A 11 -43.63 -40.95 8.86
CA LEU A 11 -42.20 -41.08 8.53
C LEU A 11 -41.81 -40.25 7.33
N ILE A 12 -42.60 -40.28 6.25
CA ILE A 12 -42.35 -39.46 5.05
C ILE A 12 -42.43 -37.99 5.39
N SER A 13 -43.44 -37.55 6.16
CA SER A 13 -43.56 -36.15 6.57
C SER A 13 -42.38 -35.72 7.44
N PHE A 14 -41.90 -36.53 8.34
CA PHE A 14 -40.72 -36.27 9.19
C PHE A 14 -39.45 -36.13 8.34
N VAL A 15 -39.21 -37.03 7.38
CA VAL A 15 -38.08 -36.96 6.47
C VAL A 15 -38.15 -35.69 5.61
N LEU A 16 -39.32 -35.36 5.09
CA LEU A 16 -39.51 -34.19 4.24
C LEU A 16 -39.24 -32.89 5.02
N VAL A 17 -39.78 -32.77 6.25
CA VAL A 17 -39.51 -31.63 7.15
C VAL A 17 -38.01 -31.54 7.46
N SER A 18 -37.35 -32.68 7.77
CA SER A 18 -35.93 -32.73 8.09
C SER A 18 -35.06 -32.25 6.88
N VAL A 19 -35.41 -32.68 5.66
CA VAL A 19 -34.72 -32.24 4.44
C VAL A 19 -34.91 -30.74 4.20
N LEU A 20 -36.14 -30.25 4.33
CA LEU A 20 -36.42 -28.80 4.17
C LEU A 20 -35.67 -27.95 5.21
N THR A 21 -35.63 -28.40 6.46
CA THR A 21 -34.91 -27.72 7.54
C THR A 21 -33.40 -27.69 7.23
N ASN A 22 -32.81 -28.81 6.80
CA ASN A 22 -31.40 -28.84 6.39
C ASN A 22 -31.13 -27.90 5.22
N MET A 23 -31.97 -27.90 4.19
CA MET A 23 -31.84 -26.98 3.05
C MET A 23 -31.92 -25.53 3.51
N ALA A 24 -32.84 -25.16 4.37
CA ALA A 24 -32.97 -23.83 4.93
C ALA A 24 -31.72 -23.42 5.73
N CYS A 25 -31.20 -24.32 6.58
CA CYS A 25 -29.95 -24.07 7.32
C CYS A 25 -28.76 -23.86 6.41
N LEU A 26 -28.60 -24.67 5.35
CA LEU A 26 -27.53 -24.51 4.36
C LEU A 26 -27.66 -23.17 3.59
N PHE A 27 -28.88 -22.81 3.21
CA PHE A 27 -29.15 -21.54 2.54
C PHE A 27 -28.80 -20.35 3.43
N ILE A 28 -29.26 -20.35 4.68
CA ILE A 28 -28.93 -19.27 5.65
C ILE A 28 -27.44 -19.20 5.89
N ARG A 29 -26.76 -20.33 6.11
CA ARG A 29 -25.30 -20.38 6.28
C ARG A 29 -24.57 -19.76 5.09
N ASN A 30 -24.93 -20.18 3.88
CA ASN A 30 -24.31 -19.64 2.68
C ASN A 30 -24.57 -18.14 2.52
N SER A 31 -25.79 -17.68 2.83
CA SER A 31 -26.14 -16.26 2.79
C SER A 31 -25.30 -15.44 3.79
N VAL A 32 -25.11 -15.92 5.01
CA VAL A 32 -24.29 -15.26 6.02
C VAL A 32 -22.81 -15.19 5.57
N ILE A 33 -22.25 -16.29 5.07
CA ILE A 33 -20.87 -16.32 4.55
C ILE A 33 -20.69 -15.31 3.41
N GLN A 34 -21.64 -15.25 2.48
CA GLN A 34 -21.57 -14.29 1.36
C GLN A 34 -21.65 -12.84 1.84
N GLN A 35 -22.50 -12.55 2.84
CA GLN A 35 -22.59 -11.22 3.42
C GLN A 35 -21.29 -10.80 4.12
N GLU A 36 -20.65 -11.72 4.86
CA GLU A 36 -19.36 -11.43 5.51
C GLU A 36 -18.26 -11.20 4.48
N LYS A 37 -18.18 -12.00 3.41
CA LYS A 37 -17.24 -11.77 2.31
C LYS A 37 -17.45 -10.41 1.65
N LEU A 38 -18.68 -10.00 1.39
CA LEU A 38 -18.99 -8.69 0.82
C LEU A 38 -18.59 -7.54 1.76
N LYS A 39 -18.82 -7.67 3.06
CA LYS A 39 -18.38 -6.67 4.05
C LYS A 39 -16.84 -6.56 4.08
N ALA A 40 -16.15 -7.71 4.13
CA ALA A 40 -14.69 -7.75 4.11
C ALA A 40 -14.13 -7.08 2.86
N GLU A 41 -14.69 -7.39 1.69
CA GLU A 41 -14.32 -6.78 0.42
C GLU A 41 -14.54 -5.25 0.42
N TYR A 42 -15.66 -4.79 0.94
CA TYR A 42 -15.93 -3.36 1.07
C TYR A 42 -14.92 -2.66 1.99
N THR A 43 -14.62 -3.25 3.15
CA THR A 43 -13.66 -2.67 4.11
C THR A 43 -12.26 -2.58 3.51
N VAL A 44 -11.82 -3.65 2.84
CA VAL A 44 -10.53 -3.68 2.14
C VAL A 44 -10.46 -2.65 1.03
N ASN A 45 -11.48 -2.57 0.18
CA ASN A 45 -11.52 -1.60 -0.91
C ASN A 45 -11.50 -0.15 -0.39
N SER A 46 -12.15 0.11 0.76
CA SER A 46 -12.07 1.41 1.44
C SER A 46 -10.63 1.73 1.88
N THR A 47 -9.91 0.76 2.44
CA THR A 47 -8.49 0.92 2.82
C THR A 47 -7.60 1.14 1.58
N ILE A 48 -7.79 0.36 0.52
CA ILE A 48 -7.06 0.53 -0.75
C ILE A 48 -7.28 1.93 -1.32
N ASN A 49 -8.52 2.41 -1.34
CA ASN A 49 -8.83 3.76 -1.82
C ASN A 49 -8.11 4.85 -1.01
N ARG A 50 -7.97 4.69 0.32
CA ARG A 50 -7.17 5.59 1.15
C ARG A 50 -5.68 5.55 0.79
N VAL A 51 -5.14 4.35 0.53
CA VAL A 51 -3.75 4.21 0.02
C VAL A 51 -3.57 4.96 -1.28
N GLU A 52 -4.46 4.78 -2.23
CA GLU A 52 -4.39 5.41 -3.56
C GLU A 52 -4.47 6.93 -3.44
N ILE A 53 -5.42 7.48 -2.69
CA ILE A 53 -5.56 8.93 -2.47
C ILE A 53 -4.31 9.52 -1.81
N LYS A 54 -3.76 8.87 -0.79
CA LYS A 54 -2.54 9.34 -0.12
C LYS A 54 -1.35 9.34 -1.08
N LEU A 55 -1.17 8.27 -1.84
CA LEU A 55 -0.07 8.18 -2.80
C LEU A 55 -0.22 9.19 -3.94
N GLU A 56 -1.43 9.45 -4.43
CA GLU A 56 -1.69 10.49 -5.43
C GLU A 56 -1.26 11.87 -4.91
N SER A 57 -1.62 12.21 -3.67
CA SER A 57 -1.15 13.44 -3.02
C SER A 57 0.38 13.53 -2.95
N TYR A 58 1.07 12.43 -2.64
CA TYR A 58 2.54 12.42 -2.59
C TYR A 58 3.18 12.57 -3.97
N ILE A 59 2.57 11.95 -4.98
CA ILE A 59 3.01 12.10 -6.38
C ILE A 59 2.87 13.55 -6.84
N GLU A 60 1.79 14.23 -6.46
CA GLU A 60 1.62 15.65 -6.77
C GLU A 60 2.69 16.52 -6.13
N LYS A 61 3.07 16.23 -4.87
CA LYS A 61 4.14 16.95 -4.16
C LYS A 61 5.49 16.83 -4.90
N VAL A 62 5.94 15.61 -5.20
CA VAL A 62 7.21 15.40 -5.94
C VAL A 62 7.11 15.88 -7.38
N GLY A 63 5.97 15.71 -8.02
CA GLY A 63 5.69 16.17 -9.37
C GLY A 63 5.75 17.69 -9.52
N PHE A 64 5.45 18.46 -8.48
CA PHE A 64 5.62 19.90 -8.48
C PHE A 64 7.10 20.28 -8.63
N LEU A 65 7.99 19.70 -7.81
CA LEU A 65 9.42 19.93 -7.91
C LEU A 65 9.99 19.52 -9.27
N LYS A 66 9.58 18.36 -9.76
CA LYS A 66 9.92 17.88 -11.10
C LYS A 66 9.55 18.91 -12.17
N LYS A 67 8.30 19.33 -12.23
CA LYS A 67 7.82 20.31 -13.22
C LYS A 67 8.56 21.64 -13.14
N THR A 68 8.92 22.09 -11.94
CA THR A 68 9.68 23.30 -11.71
C THR A 68 11.06 23.21 -12.37
N ILE A 69 11.77 22.09 -12.16
CA ILE A 69 13.09 21.85 -12.75
C ILE A 69 13.00 21.66 -14.27
N GLU A 70 12.02 20.89 -14.75
CA GLU A 70 11.78 20.67 -16.18
C GLU A 70 11.44 21.97 -16.93
N ALA A 71 10.83 22.94 -16.24
CA ALA A 71 10.58 24.30 -16.76
C ALA A 71 11.85 25.20 -16.79
N GLY A 72 12.99 24.67 -16.36
CA GLY A 72 14.26 25.41 -16.34
C GLY A 72 14.41 26.40 -15.18
N ILE A 73 13.57 26.27 -14.16
CA ILE A 73 13.68 27.07 -12.94
C ILE A 73 14.74 26.44 -12.05
N ASP A 74 15.78 27.24 -11.72
CA ASP A 74 16.82 26.80 -10.80
C ASP A 74 16.27 26.80 -9.36
N LEU A 75 16.42 25.66 -8.69
CA LEU A 75 16.06 25.50 -7.28
C LEU A 75 17.32 25.64 -6.44
N ASP A 76 17.76 26.89 -6.18
CA ASP A 76 18.77 27.12 -5.18
C ASP A 76 18.29 26.68 -3.78
N ASP A 77 19.20 26.60 -2.82
CA ASP A 77 18.89 26.08 -1.49
C ASP A 77 17.75 26.83 -0.80
N ALA A 78 17.70 28.16 -0.92
CA ALA A 78 16.67 28.98 -0.28
C ALA A 78 15.30 28.79 -0.95
N TYR A 79 15.28 28.69 -2.27
CA TYR A 79 14.04 28.46 -3.00
C TYR A 79 13.54 27.03 -2.79
N PHE A 80 14.44 26.04 -2.82
CA PHE A 80 14.09 24.66 -2.47
C PHE A 80 13.46 24.60 -1.08
N GLU A 81 14.08 25.18 -0.04
CA GLU A 81 13.57 25.17 1.33
C GLU A 81 12.18 25.81 1.42
N SER A 82 11.97 26.94 0.75
CA SER A 82 10.67 27.61 0.69
C SER A 82 9.58 26.76 0.05
N VAL A 83 9.90 26.08 -1.04
CA VAL A 83 8.95 25.22 -1.74
C VAL A 83 8.72 23.93 -0.97
N ALA A 84 9.79 23.26 -0.54
CA ALA A 84 9.71 22.00 0.17
C ALA A 84 8.97 22.12 1.50
N SER A 85 9.11 23.24 2.22
CA SER A 85 8.35 23.49 3.46
C SER A 85 6.83 23.53 3.24
N ARG A 86 6.39 24.11 2.12
CA ARG A 86 4.97 24.14 1.75
C ARG A 86 4.43 22.78 1.33
N LEU A 87 5.24 22.03 0.55
CA LEU A 87 4.88 20.70 0.09
C LEU A 87 4.88 19.67 1.24
N TYR A 88 5.79 19.86 2.20
CA TYR A 88 5.86 19.06 3.41
C TYR A 88 4.55 19.18 4.20
N GLY A 89 4.11 20.41 4.48
CA GLY A 89 2.85 20.71 5.17
C GLY A 89 2.77 20.07 6.55
N ASP A 90 1.53 19.71 6.94
CA ASP A 90 1.23 19.11 8.25
C ASP A 90 0.93 17.59 8.14
N ASP A 91 1.31 16.94 7.04
CA ASP A 91 1.08 15.51 6.84
C ASP A 91 2.09 14.69 7.65
N PRO A 92 1.68 13.98 8.72
CA PRO A 92 2.60 13.29 9.61
C PRO A 92 3.32 12.11 8.94
N ALA A 93 2.80 11.63 7.82
CA ALA A 93 3.44 10.56 7.08
C ALA A 93 4.49 11.06 6.07
N VAL A 94 4.61 12.36 5.82
CA VAL A 94 5.71 12.92 5.03
C VAL A 94 6.92 13.12 5.92
N LYS A 95 7.94 12.28 5.78
CA LYS A 95 9.17 12.36 6.57
C LYS A 95 10.17 13.36 6.02
N THR A 96 10.44 13.30 4.71
CA THR A 96 11.31 14.25 4.02
C THR A 96 10.87 14.47 2.58
N ILE A 97 11.26 15.62 2.05
CA ILE A 97 11.25 15.93 0.62
C ILE A 97 12.70 16.19 0.21
N GLU A 98 13.16 15.56 -0.86
CA GLU A 98 14.55 15.53 -1.26
C GLU A 98 14.71 15.80 -2.76
N LEU A 99 15.83 16.42 -3.14
CA LEU A 99 16.28 16.49 -4.52
C LEU A 99 17.62 15.77 -4.67
N ALA A 100 17.72 14.94 -5.70
CA ALA A 100 18.88 14.12 -5.96
C ALA A 100 19.37 14.29 -7.41
N PRO A 101 20.03 15.43 -7.75
CA PRO A 101 20.66 15.61 -9.05
C PRO A 101 21.67 14.48 -9.33
N ASN A 102 21.60 13.90 -10.53
CA ASN A 102 22.38 12.71 -10.92
C ASN A 102 22.23 11.50 -9.97
N GLY A 103 21.13 11.47 -9.20
CA GLY A 103 20.85 10.43 -8.23
C GLY A 103 21.51 10.61 -6.85
N ILE A 104 22.21 11.73 -6.62
CA ILE A 104 22.89 12.05 -5.36
C ILE A 104 22.07 13.10 -4.62
N ILE A 105 21.64 12.79 -3.38
CA ILE A 105 20.86 13.72 -2.55
C ILE A 105 21.71 14.97 -2.25
N GLN A 106 21.24 16.13 -2.71
CA GLN A 106 21.86 17.44 -2.45
C GLN A 106 21.01 18.31 -1.53
N ASN A 107 19.69 18.20 -1.63
CA ASN A 107 18.77 18.97 -0.84
C ASN A 107 17.81 18.04 -0.11
N VAL A 108 17.50 18.36 1.14
CA VAL A 108 16.53 17.65 1.99
C VAL A 108 15.78 18.62 2.88
N TYR A 109 14.48 18.43 3.01
CA TYR A 109 13.64 19.17 3.95
C TYR A 109 12.81 18.19 4.81
N PRO A 110 12.72 18.35 6.16
CA PRO A 110 13.48 19.31 6.99
C PRO A 110 14.97 18.96 7.04
N PHE A 111 15.85 19.98 6.98
CA PHE A 111 17.29 19.74 6.86
C PHE A 111 17.91 19.22 8.16
N LYS A 112 17.61 19.87 9.29
CA LYS A 112 18.34 19.68 10.56
C LYS A 112 18.36 18.21 11.03
N GLU A 113 17.23 17.52 10.94
CA GLU A 113 17.08 16.13 11.37
C GLU A 113 17.57 15.13 10.31
N ASN A 114 17.68 15.56 9.05
CA ASN A 114 17.88 14.68 7.91
C ASN A 114 19.20 14.90 7.16
N GLN A 115 20.09 15.76 7.61
CA GLN A 115 21.36 16.06 6.95
C GLN A 115 22.26 14.83 6.69
N LYS A 116 22.05 13.72 7.40
CA LYS A 116 22.80 12.46 7.21
C LYS A 116 22.57 11.80 5.85
N VAL A 117 21.51 12.18 5.13
CA VAL A 117 21.23 11.62 3.80
C VAL A 117 21.93 12.41 2.69
N ILE A 118 22.45 13.61 2.97
CA ILE A 118 23.18 14.42 1.98
C ILE A 118 24.39 13.64 1.48
N GLY A 119 24.57 13.62 0.15
CA GLY A 119 25.63 12.88 -0.52
C GLY A 119 25.32 11.41 -0.76
N MET A 120 24.18 10.88 -0.28
CA MET A 120 23.79 9.51 -0.55
C MET A 120 23.41 9.34 -2.02
N ASN A 121 24.01 8.35 -2.68
CA ASN A 121 23.73 8.07 -4.09
C ASN A 121 22.68 6.96 -4.23
N MET A 122 21.49 7.33 -4.65
CA MET A 122 20.36 6.41 -4.84
C MET A 122 20.62 5.35 -5.91
N MET A 123 21.52 5.63 -6.87
CA MET A 123 21.85 4.70 -7.95
C MET A 123 22.86 3.62 -7.54
N THR A 124 23.52 3.77 -6.39
CA THR A 124 24.56 2.84 -5.93
C THR A 124 24.29 2.25 -4.55
N GLU A 125 23.40 2.86 -3.77
CA GLU A 125 23.00 2.35 -2.45
C GLU A 125 22.32 0.98 -2.59
N HIS A 126 22.82 -0.02 -1.85
CA HIS A 126 22.47 -1.43 -2.06
C HIS A 126 20.96 -1.70 -2.10
N GLU A 127 20.20 -1.16 -1.14
CA GLU A 127 18.77 -1.41 -1.02
C GLU A 127 17.92 -0.54 -1.94
N ARG A 128 18.46 0.54 -2.49
CA ARG A 128 17.71 1.61 -3.18
C ARG A 128 17.94 1.64 -4.68
N LYS A 129 19.09 1.13 -5.15
CA LYS A 129 19.51 1.21 -6.55
C LYS A 129 18.51 0.60 -7.53
N GLU A 130 17.86 -0.50 -7.16
CA GLU A 130 16.91 -1.17 -8.05
C GLU A 130 15.68 -0.31 -8.32
N ALA A 131 15.09 0.28 -7.26
CA ALA A 131 13.94 1.16 -7.39
C ALA A 131 14.28 2.45 -8.14
N ALA A 132 15.42 3.06 -7.81
CA ALA A 132 15.90 4.27 -8.48
C ALA A 132 16.20 3.99 -9.96
N THR A 133 16.87 2.88 -10.29
CA THR A 133 17.12 2.47 -11.67
C THR A 133 15.82 2.23 -12.43
N LEU A 134 14.87 1.52 -11.82
CA LEU A 134 13.57 1.28 -12.44
C LEU A 134 12.81 2.58 -12.73
N ALA A 135 12.78 3.52 -11.76
CA ALA A 135 12.16 4.82 -11.97
C ALA A 135 12.80 5.55 -13.14
N LYS A 136 14.15 5.61 -13.17
CA LYS A 136 14.90 6.20 -14.27
C LYS A 136 14.57 5.54 -15.61
N ASP A 137 14.69 4.22 -15.72
CA ASP A 137 14.58 3.50 -17.00
C ASP A 137 13.15 3.51 -17.56
N THR A 138 12.16 3.45 -16.69
CA THR A 138 10.73 3.49 -17.08
C THR A 138 10.20 4.91 -17.26
N ARG A 139 10.93 5.93 -16.79
CA ARG A 139 10.48 7.34 -16.69
C ARG A 139 9.20 7.51 -15.88
N LYS A 140 8.92 6.56 -14.99
CA LYS A 140 7.73 6.57 -14.14
C LYS A 140 8.15 6.62 -12.69
N TYR A 141 7.35 7.30 -11.87
CA TYR A 141 7.57 7.25 -10.43
C TYR A 141 7.52 5.81 -9.90
N THR A 142 8.29 5.56 -8.87
CA THR A 142 8.42 4.24 -8.25
C THR A 142 8.36 4.40 -6.74
N LEU A 143 7.44 3.66 -6.11
CA LEU A 143 7.36 3.53 -4.65
C LEU A 143 8.04 2.24 -4.24
N GLU A 144 8.97 2.31 -3.30
CA GLU A 144 9.66 1.14 -2.77
C GLU A 144 9.97 1.28 -1.27
N GLY A 145 9.94 0.17 -0.58
CA GLY A 145 10.12 0.07 0.86
C GLY A 145 9.14 -0.94 1.47
N PRO A 146 8.94 -0.94 2.81
CA PRO A 146 9.67 -0.09 3.75
C PRO A 146 11.14 -0.50 3.93
N TYR A 147 12.00 0.50 4.15
CA TYR A 147 13.42 0.34 4.45
C TYR A 147 13.71 0.84 5.86
N ASP A 148 14.80 0.37 6.46
CA ASP A 148 15.39 1.04 7.62
C ASP A 148 16.08 2.34 7.14
N LEU A 149 15.69 3.47 7.71
CA LEU A 149 16.17 4.77 7.28
C LEU A 149 17.43 5.19 8.05
N LYS A 150 18.37 5.84 7.39
CA LYS A 150 19.60 6.39 8.04
C LYS A 150 19.29 7.43 9.10
N GLN A 151 18.18 8.15 8.96
CA GLN A 151 17.67 9.11 9.93
C GLN A 151 16.84 8.48 11.04
N GLY A 152 16.67 7.16 11.02
CA GLY A 152 15.93 6.36 11.99
C GLY A 152 14.48 6.09 11.59
N GLY A 153 13.93 5.00 12.13
CA GLY A 153 12.60 4.48 11.80
C GLY A 153 12.57 3.76 10.45
N LYS A 154 11.37 3.33 10.06
CA LYS A 154 11.11 2.72 8.75
C LYS A 154 10.44 3.71 7.82
N GLY A 155 10.73 3.62 6.54
CA GLY A 155 10.08 4.46 5.55
C GLY A 155 10.08 3.87 4.15
N ALA A 156 9.13 4.32 3.34
CA ALA A 156 9.10 4.06 1.92
C ALA A 156 9.54 5.30 1.15
N LEU A 157 10.18 5.09 0.00
CA LEU A 157 10.68 6.17 -0.85
C LEU A 157 9.88 6.20 -2.16
N LEU A 158 9.31 7.34 -2.45
CA LEU A 158 8.68 7.64 -3.73
C LEU A 158 9.67 8.41 -4.59
N TYR A 159 10.18 7.77 -5.65
CA TYR A 159 11.10 8.35 -6.62
C TYR A 159 10.33 8.88 -7.82
N ASP A 160 10.43 10.16 -8.14
CA ASP A 160 9.95 10.70 -9.42
C ASP A 160 11.15 11.16 -10.27
N PRO A 161 11.45 10.47 -11.37
CA PRO A 161 12.60 10.79 -12.19
C PRO A 161 12.35 12.07 -13.02
N ILE A 162 13.34 12.93 -13.04
CA ILE A 162 13.33 14.24 -13.71
C ILE A 162 14.20 14.17 -14.95
N TYR A 163 13.69 14.71 -16.06
CA TYR A 163 14.39 14.79 -17.33
C TYR A 163 14.37 16.21 -17.87
N VAL A 164 15.54 16.76 -18.17
CA VAL A 164 15.68 18.06 -18.82
C VAL A 164 16.29 17.86 -20.20
N ASN A 165 15.63 18.33 -21.24
CA ASN A 165 16.03 18.11 -22.62
C ASN A 165 16.35 16.63 -22.93
N GLU A 166 15.44 15.74 -22.53
CA GLU A 166 15.53 14.26 -22.67
C GLU A 166 16.68 13.60 -21.91
N LYS A 167 17.49 14.35 -21.16
CA LYS A 167 18.58 13.83 -20.34
C LYS A 167 18.13 13.67 -18.91
N PHE A 168 18.49 12.54 -18.30
CA PHE A 168 18.23 12.32 -16.89
C PHE A 168 18.94 13.38 -16.05
N TRP A 169 18.15 14.20 -15.34
CA TRP A 169 18.63 15.20 -14.42
C TRP A 169 18.85 14.63 -13.02
N GLY A 170 17.94 13.77 -12.56
CA GLY A 170 17.95 13.22 -11.21
C GLY A 170 16.57 12.80 -10.73
N PHE A 171 16.34 12.91 -9.43
CA PHE A 171 15.07 12.58 -8.82
C PHE A 171 14.55 13.69 -7.91
N SER A 172 13.23 13.86 -7.89
CA SER A 172 12.50 14.37 -6.75
C SER A 172 12.05 13.16 -5.91
N ILE A 173 12.31 13.21 -4.60
CA ILE A 173 12.05 12.07 -3.70
C ILE A 173 11.18 12.55 -2.54
N LEU A 174 10.16 11.77 -2.19
CA LEU A 174 9.43 11.91 -0.94
C LEU A 174 9.64 10.65 -0.10
N VAL A 175 10.11 10.84 1.11
CA VAL A 175 10.25 9.75 2.08
C VAL A 175 9.00 9.72 2.95
N ILE A 176 8.36 8.58 2.98
CA ILE A 176 7.14 8.32 3.74
C ILE A 176 7.53 7.68 5.07
N ASP A 177 7.15 8.26 6.21
CA ASP A 177 7.22 7.59 7.50
C ASP A 177 6.21 6.44 7.50
N TRP A 178 6.73 5.21 7.70
CA TRP A 178 5.93 4.02 7.47
C TRP A 178 4.82 3.83 8.48
N ASP A 179 5.11 4.06 9.76
CA ASP A 179 4.15 3.86 10.84
C ASP A 179 3.04 4.92 10.80
N ALA A 180 3.42 6.17 10.52
CA ALA A 180 2.46 7.24 10.32
C ALA A 180 1.57 6.98 9.09
N PHE A 181 2.15 6.49 7.99
CA PHE A 181 1.38 6.13 6.79
C PHE A 181 0.34 5.04 7.07
N LEU A 182 0.72 3.96 7.77
CA LEU A 182 -0.21 2.90 8.13
C LEU A 182 -1.36 3.40 9.01
N THR A 183 -1.06 4.38 9.89
CA THR A 183 -2.08 5.06 10.71
C THR A 183 -3.03 5.89 9.85
N GLU A 184 -2.50 6.69 8.93
CA GLU A 184 -3.28 7.57 8.05
C GLU A 184 -4.20 6.82 7.06
N ILE A 185 -3.81 5.64 6.62
CA ILE A 185 -4.68 4.79 5.79
C ILE A 185 -5.70 4.01 6.61
N HIS A 186 -5.74 4.21 7.94
CA HIS A 186 -6.63 3.52 8.88
C HIS A 186 -6.61 2.00 8.72
N LEU A 187 -5.40 1.43 8.70
CA LEU A 187 -5.24 -0.03 8.57
C LEU A 187 -5.88 -0.79 9.75
N ASP A 188 -5.93 -0.16 10.92
CA ASP A 188 -6.58 -0.66 12.13
C ASP A 188 -8.10 -0.88 11.99
N GLU A 189 -8.74 -0.31 10.97
CA GLU A 189 -10.16 -0.60 10.69
C GLU A 189 -10.41 -2.06 10.30
N LEU A 190 -9.43 -2.72 9.67
CA LEU A 190 -9.52 -4.15 9.39
C LEU A 190 -9.54 -4.98 10.68
N GLU A 191 -8.68 -4.65 11.64
CA GLU A 191 -8.63 -5.31 12.95
C GLU A 191 -9.89 -5.02 13.77
N LYS A 192 -10.37 -3.77 13.75
CA LYS A 192 -11.64 -3.38 14.40
C LYS A 192 -12.86 -4.11 13.84
N ALA A 193 -12.81 -4.45 12.54
CA ALA A 193 -13.82 -5.29 11.90
C ALA A 193 -13.64 -6.79 12.22
N SER A 194 -12.64 -7.15 13.05
CA SER A 194 -12.27 -8.53 13.39
C SER A 194 -11.78 -9.36 12.20
N TYR A 195 -11.18 -8.70 11.21
CA TYR A 195 -10.56 -9.37 10.08
C TYR A 195 -9.06 -9.54 10.31
N ASP A 196 -8.57 -10.75 10.16
CA ASP A 196 -7.14 -10.99 10.02
C ASP A 196 -6.69 -10.62 8.60
N PHE A 197 -5.48 -10.04 8.49
CA PHE A 197 -4.95 -9.66 7.19
C PHE A 197 -3.44 -9.87 7.06
N VAL A 198 -3.01 -10.04 5.81
CA VAL A 198 -1.62 -9.88 5.39
C VAL A 198 -1.57 -9.02 4.14
N ILE A 199 -0.80 -7.94 4.21
CA ILE A 199 -0.47 -7.12 3.05
C ILE A 199 0.92 -7.50 2.60
N TRP A 200 1.06 -7.86 1.34
CA TRP A 200 2.32 -8.31 0.78
C TRP A 200 2.51 -7.88 -0.67
N LYS A 201 3.77 -7.85 -1.08
CA LYS A 201 4.18 -7.63 -2.46
C LYS A 201 5.11 -8.76 -2.91
N LYS A 202 5.31 -8.90 -4.22
CA LYS A 202 6.35 -9.77 -4.75
C LYS A 202 7.67 -9.01 -4.87
N ASP A 203 8.75 -9.61 -4.41
CA ASP A 203 10.08 -9.16 -4.79
C ASP A 203 10.23 -9.17 -6.31
N ARG A 204 10.89 -8.18 -6.86
CA ARG A 204 11.02 -8.05 -8.32
C ARG A 204 11.97 -9.05 -8.92
N VAL A 205 13.03 -9.40 -8.19
CA VAL A 205 14.11 -10.29 -8.63
C VAL A 205 13.82 -11.72 -8.23
N THR A 206 13.67 -11.97 -6.94
CA THR A 206 13.49 -13.33 -6.39
C THR A 206 12.09 -13.87 -6.58
N LYS A 207 11.09 -12.98 -6.84
CA LYS A 207 9.65 -13.29 -6.90
C LYS A 207 9.06 -13.79 -5.58
N GLU A 208 9.81 -13.74 -4.52
CA GLU A 208 9.37 -14.12 -3.19
C GLU A 208 8.33 -13.14 -2.63
N LYS A 209 7.53 -13.63 -1.69
CA LYS A 209 6.52 -12.84 -0.97
C LYS A 209 7.21 -12.00 0.10
N ILE A 210 7.17 -10.67 -0.05
CA ILE A 210 7.62 -9.72 0.97
C ILE A 210 6.41 -9.22 1.73
N ILE A 211 6.37 -9.45 3.04
CA ILE A 211 5.29 -8.97 3.91
C ILE A 211 5.51 -7.49 4.21
N ILE A 212 4.48 -6.70 3.93
CA ILE A 212 4.42 -5.25 4.17
C ILE A 212 3.85 -4.97 5.56
N SER A 213 2.73 -5.64 5.89
CA SER A 213 2.06 -5.58 7.19
C SER A 213 1.20 -6.81 7.41
N LYS A 214 0.96 -7.19 8.65
CA LYS A 214 0.08 -8.31 9.02
C LYS A 214 -0.51 -8.08 10.41
N SER A 215 -1.74 -8.57 10.63
CA SER A 215 -2.41 -8.57 11.94
C SER A 215 -2.08 -9.82 12.76
N SER A 216 -1.89 -10.97 12.10
CA SER A 216 -1.74 -12.29 12.74
C SER A 216 -0.63 -13.12 12.10
N GLU A 217 -0.07 -14.07 12.86
CA GLU A 217 0.93 -15.03 12.36
C GLU A 217 0.28 -16.15 11.55
N ASN A 218 -0.96 -16.52 11.85
CA ASN A 218 -1.66 -17.65 11.26
C ASN A 218 -2.80 -17.18 10.38
N ILE A 219 -2.59 -17.23 9.07
CA ILE A 219 -3.62 -16.95 8.08
C ILE A 219 -4.26 -18.25 7.67
N GLY A 220 -5.59 -18.34 7.82
CA GLY A 220 -6.39 -19.50 7.42
C GLY A 220 -6.39 -19.73 5.90
N SER A 221 -7.04 -20.81 5.47
CA SER A 221 -7.07 -21.21 4.06
C SER A 221 -8.16 -20.53 3.20
N ASP A 222 -9.18 -19.94 3.82
CA ASP A 222 -10.29 -19.27 3.10
C ASP A 222 -10.07 -17.75 3.14
N THR A 223 -9.24 -17.25 2.24
CA THR A 223 -8.84 -15.86 2.18
C THR A 223 -9.47 -15.13 1.00
N LEU A 224 -9.86 -13.88 1.22
CA LEU A 224 -10.20 -12.92 0.17
C LEU A 224 -8.92 -12.19 -0.28
N LEU A 225 -8.56 -12.30 -1.56
CA LEU A 225 -7.43 -11.60 -2.13
C LEU A 225 -7.89 -10.38 -2.94
N VAL A 226 -7.50 -9.18 -2.51
CA VAL A 226 -7.75 -7.92 -3.23
C VAL A 226 -6.41 -7.28 -3.59
N LYS A 227 -6.32 -6.76 -4.82
CA LYS A 227 -5.08 -6.14 -5.32
C LYS A 227 -5.20 -4.62 -5.30
N CYS A 228 -4.18 -3.97 -4.77
CA CYS A 228 -3.95 -2.54 -4.89
C CYS A 228 -2.87 -2.32 -5.95
N ALA A 229 -3.24 -1.69 -7.06
CA ALA A 229 -2.33 -1.44 -8.17
C ALA A 229 -1.49 -0.19 -7.86
N LEU A 230 -0.20 -0.37 -7.68
CA LEU A 230 0.76 0.71 -7.49
C LEU A 230 1.69 0.81 -8.69
N PRO A 231 2.17 1.99 -9.03
CA PRO A 231 3.13 2.14 -10.11
C PRO A 231 4.40 1.32 -9.85
N ASN A 232 4.75 0.52 -10.83
CA ASN A 232 5.87 -0.42 -10.79
C ASN A 232 5.82 -1.47 -9.67
N ASN A 233 4.68 -1.58 -8.96
CA ASN A 233 4.46 -2.60 -7.93
C ASN A 233 2.96 -2.86 -7.72
N ASN A 234 2.61 -4.02 -7.15
CA ASN A 234 1.25 -4.32 -6.72
C ASN A 234 1.31 -4.79 -5.27
N TRP A 235 0.47 -4.21 -4.43
CA TRP A 235 0.24 -4.76 -3.11
C TRP A 235 -0.95 -5.71 -3.16
N ASN A 236 -0.84 -6.79 -2.43
CA ASN A 236 -1.88 -7.80 -2.31
C ASN A 236 -2.39 -7.80 -0.88
N PHE A 237 -3.67 -7.53 -0.72
CA PHE A 237 -4.38 -7.59 0.55
C PHE A 237 -5.04 -8.96 0.65
N GLU A 238 -4.57 -9.79 1.53
CA GLU A 238 -5.08 -11.12 1.82
C GLU A 238 -5.80 -11.06 3.17
N ILE A 239 -7.13 -11.23 3.15
CA ILE A 239 -8.02 -10.99 4.28
C ILE A 239 -8.74 -12.28 4.64
N ILE A 240 -8.90 -12.51 5.93
CA ILE A 240 -9.73 -13.58 6.50
C ILE A 240 -10.91 -12.91 7.20
N PRO A 241 -12.11 -13.09 6.66
CA PRO A 241 -13.33 -12.59 7.31
C PRO A 241 -13.70 -13.38 8.55
#